data_2f96114bfdb95b51b3def8a41b756f54
#
_entry.id   2f96114bfdb95b51b3def8a41b756f54
#
_cell.length_a   1.000
_cell.length_b   1.000
_cell.length_c   1.000
_cell.angle_alpha   90.00
_cell.angle_beta   90.00
_cell.angle_gamma   90.00
#
_symmetry.space_group_name_H-M   'P 1'
#
loop_
_entity.id
_entity.type
_entity.pdbx_description
1 polymer ?
#
loop_
_entity_poly.entity_id
_entity_poly.type
_entity_poly.pdbx_seq_one_letter_code
_entity_poly.pdbx_strand_id
1 'polypeptide(L)'
;MKTAKIIGCGLSGVTAAILLKEAGYKVDIYETRNHIGGNCYDSNVAGTLVHSYGPHFFHTDDEEVYSFLSRYTEWFPFDNKPKGITELGTISLPYSKKTVKDIGRELTQEEIVKYIFKDYSEKQWGVPFDQIPKSITNRIPKTKDCEDPTWYEGQKYQCMPKEGYTKMFEKMLKGIKV
;
A
#
# COMPACT_ATOMS: atom_id res chain seq x y z
N MET A 1 -23.38 24.12 -17.25
CA MET A 1 -22.49 22.97 -16.97
C MET A 1 -22.33 22.90 -15.46
N LYS A 2 -22.53 21.74 -14.85
CA LYS A 2 -22.34 21.57 -13.39
C LYS A 2 -20.86 21.64 -13.06
N THR A 3 -20.50 22.16 -11.87
CA THR A 3 -19.12 22.26 -11.40
C THR A 3 -18.95 21.45 -10.12
N ALA A 4 -17.77 20.83 -9.96
CA ALA A 4 -17.35 20.13 -8.75
C ALA A 4 -15.99 20.65 -8.30
N LYS A 5 -15.82 20.80 -6.99
CA LYS A 5 -14.54 21.13 -6.36
C LYS A 5 -14.15 19.97 -5.45
N ILE A 6 -12.94 19.48 -5.61
CA ILE A 6 -12.41 18.34 -4.83
C ILE A 6 -11.24 18.84 -4.00
N ILE A 7 -11.22 18.47 -2.74
CA ILE A 7 -10.12 18.77 -1.82
C ILE A 7 -9.27 17.50 -1.65
N GLY A 8 -8.00 17.61 -2.04
CA GLY A 8 -7.01 16.54 -2.00
C GLY A 8 -6.83 15.83 -3.35
N CYS A 9 -5.58 15.70 -3.78
CA CYS A 9 -5.17 15.08 -5.05
C CYS A 9 -4.53 13.69 -4.83
N GLY A 10 -5.01 12.95 -3.82
CA GLY A 10 -4.71 11.54 -3.63
C GLY A 10 -5.60 10.64 -4.50
N LEU A 11 -5.44 9.32 -4.39
CA LEU A 11 -6.15 8.35 -5.25
C LEU A 11 -7.67 8.55 -5.24
N SER A 12 -8.29 8.73 -4.06
CA SER A 12 -9.73 8.94 -3.95
C SER A 12 -10.21 10.22 -4.66
N GLY A 13 -9.49 11.34 -4.45
CA GLY A 13 -9.84 12.61 -5.07
C GLY A 13 -9.69 12.58 -6.59
N VAL A 14 -8.62 11.99 -7.09
CA VAL A 14 -8.37 11.85 -8.53
C VAL A 14 -9.39 10.92 -9.19
N THR A 15 -9.72 9.79 -8.55
CA THR A 15 -10.77 8.88 -9.05
C THR A 15 -12.12 9.59 -9.11
N ALA A 16 -12.52 10.29 -8.05
CA ALA A 16 -13.74 11.06 -8.04
C ALA A 16 -13.78 12.14 -9.13
N ALA A 17 -12.64 12.81 -9.37
CA ALA A 17 -12.52 13.81 -10.41
C ALA A 17 -12.73 13.24 -11.81
N ILE A 18 -12.18 12.07 -12.10
CA ILE A 18 -12.35 11.38 -13.38
C ILE A 18 -13.83 11.02 -13.59
N LEU A 19 -14.44 10.35 -12.62
CA LEU A 19 -15.84 9.93 -12.71
C LEU A 19 -16.81 11.11 -12.85
N LEU A 20 -16.57 12.20 -12.13
CA LEU A 20 -17.37 13.42 -12.27
C LEU A 20 -17.16 14.09 -13.63
N LYS A 21 -15.94 14.11 -14.15
CA LYS A 21 -15.65 14.62 -15.49
C LYS A 21 -16.35 13.78 -16.57
N GLU A 22 -16.30 12.46 -16.44
CA GLU A 22 -17.03 11.53 -17.35
C GLU A 22 -18.54 11.75 -17.27
N ALA A 23 -19.06 12.13 -16.09
CA ALA A 23 -20.47 12.52 -15.89
C ALA A 23 -20.81 13.97 -16.36
N GLY A 24 -19.88 14.66 -17.03
CA GLY A 24 -20.11 15.98 -17.63
C GLY A 24 -19.95 17.17 -16.69
N TYR A 25 -19.31 16.99 -15.54
CA TYR A 25 -18.96 18.11 -14.65
C TYR A 25 -17.68 18.79 -15.09
N LYS A 26 -17.58 20.10 -14.87
CA LYS A 26 -16.30 20.80 -14.79
C LYS A 26 -15.72 20.54 -13.40
N VAL A 27 -14.50 19.99 -13.33
CA VAL A 27 -13.86 19.60 -12.06
C VAL A 27 -12.60 20.39 -11.85
N ASP A 28 -12.45 20.98 -10.66
CA ASP A 28 -11.22 21.59 -10.17
C ASP A 28 -10.81 20.83 -8.88
N ILE A 29 -9.53 20.42 -8.80
CA ILE A 29 -8.94 19.82 -7.58
C ILE A 29 -8.10 20.87 -6.88
N TYR A 30 -8.12 20.84 -5.56
CA TYR A 30 -7.28 21.68 -4.69
C TYR A 30 -6.42 20.75 -3.83
N GLU A 31 -5.10 20.90 -3.92
CA GLU A 31 -4.13 20.14 -3.15
C GLU A 31 -3.26 21.08 -2.32
N THR A 32 -3.04 20.75 -1.06
CA THR A 32 -2.22 21.55 -0.15
C THR A 32 -0.74 21.26 -0.27
N ARG A 33 -0.38 20.06 -0.71
CA ARG A 33 1.01 19.68 -0.95
C ARG A 33 1.49 20.23 -2.29
N ASN A 34 2.79 20.35 -2.44
CA ASN A 34 3.43 20.77 -3.69
C ASN A 34 3.55 19.64 -4.74
N HIS A 35 2.82 18.55 -4.53
CA HIS A 35 2.81 17.39 -5.43
C HIS A 35 1.44 16.72 -5.46
N ILE A 36 1.17 15.97 -6.53
CA ILE A 36 -0.01 15.13 -6.72
C ILE A 36 0.21 13.73 -6.12
N GLY A 37 -0.83 12.90 -6.09
CA GLY A 37 -0.74 11.47 -5.72
C GLY A 37 -0.93 11.20 -4.23
N GLY A 38 -1.01 12.24 -3.38
CA GLY A 38 -1.19 12.07 -1.94
C GLY A 38 -0.04 11.24 -1.34
N ASN A 39 -0.37 10.21 -0.57
CA ASN A 39 0.64 9.33 0.04
C ASN A 39 1.25 8.32 -0.96
N CYS A 40 0.66 8.16 -2.14
CA CYS A 40 1.25 7.34 -3.21
C CYS A 40 2.32 8.09 -4.02
N TYR A 41 2.62 9.35 -3.66
CA TYR A 41 3.63 10.13 -4.36
C TYR A 41 4.99 9.44 -4.33
N ASP A 42 5.59 9.30 -5.48
CA ASP A 42 6.95 8.86 -5.70
C ASP A 42 7.73 9.86 -6.56
N SER A 43 9.03 9.83 -6.42
CA SER A 43 9.94 10.68 -7.19
C SER A 43 11.16 9.89 -7.64
N ASN A 44 11.78 10.32 -8.74
CA ASN A 44 13.03 9.73 -9.17
C ASN A 44 14.20 10.37 -8.44
N VAL A 45 14.95 9.57 -7.71
CA VAL A 45 16.18 9.98 -7.02
C VAL A 45 17.34 9.15 -7.58
N ALA A 46 18.22 9.77 -8.31
CA ALA A 46 19.39 9.12 -8.93
C ALA A 46 19.04 7.87 -9.75
N GLY A 47 17.94 7.90 -10.52
CA GLY A 47 17.49 6.80 -11.37
C GLY A 47 16.60 5.76 -10.66
N THR A 48 16.36 5.92 -9.37
CA THR A 48 15.51 5.02 -8.59
C THR A 48 14.20 5.72 -8.21
N LEU A 49 13.06 5.03 -8.39
CA LEU A 49 11.77 5.50 -7.89
C LEU A 49 11.71 5.32 -6.37
N VAL A 50 11.50 6.42 -5.65
CA VAL A 50 11.45 6.45 -4.19
C VAL A 50 10.06 6.90 -3.74
N HIS A 51 9.39 6.07 -2.94
CA HIS A 51 8.11 6.41 -2.32
C HIS A 51 8.34 7.31 -1.10
N SER A 52 7.87 8.55 -1.16
CA SER A 52 8.16 9.55 -0.12
C SER A 52 7.44 9.31 1.21
N TYR A 53 6.33 8.57 1.20
CA TYR A 53 5.47 8.33 2.38
C TYR A 53 5.39 6.86 2.77
N GLY A 54 6.45 6.11 2.52
CA GLY A 54 6.50 4.67 2.71
C GLY A 54 6.00 3.89 1.49
N PRO A 55 6.33 2.59 1.41
CA PRO A 55 6.01 1.78 0.24
C PRO A 55 4.50 1.56 0.12
N HIS A 56 3.98 1.77 -1.07
CA HIS A 56 2.61 1.46 -1.44
C HIS A 56 2.64 0.36 -2.50
N PHE A 57 1.98 -0.75 -2.20
CA PHE A 57 1.85 -1.89 -3.13
C PHE A 57 0.41 -1.96 -3.59
N PHE A 58 0.20 -2.05 -4.90
CA PHE A 58 -1.14 -2.27 -5.42
C PHE A 58 -1.47 -3.76 -5.35
N HIS A 59 -2.55 -4.08 -4.67
CA HIS A 59 -3.06 -5.44 -4.57
C HIS A 59 -4.58 -5.43 -4.51
N THR A 60 -5.23 -6.32 -5.24
CA THR A 60 -6.69 -6.45 -5.28
C THR A 60 -7.12 -7.76 -5.91
N ASP A 61 -8.34 -8.19 -5.58
CA ASP A 61 -9.08 -9.24 -6.30
C ASP A 61 -10.13 -8.64 -7.24
N ASP A 62 -10.38 -7.33 -7.12
CA ASP A 62 -11.40 -6.62 -7.86
C ASP A 62 -10.92 -6.30 -9.28
N GLU A 63 -11.57 -6.93 -10.25
CA GLU A 63 -11.30 -6.76 -11.69
C GLU A 63 -11.62 -5.35 -12.18
N GLU A 64 -12.66 -4.71 -11.64
CA GLU A 64 -13.08 -3.38 -12.06
C GLU A 64 -12.04 -2.34 -11.62
N VAL A 65 -11.54 -2.45 -10.38
CA VAL A 65 -10.48 -1.59 -9.85
C VAL A 65 -9.19 -1.76 -10.65
N TYR A 66 -8.79 -3.01 -10.92
CA TYR A 66 -7.59 -3.28 -11.70
C TYR A 66 -7.72 -2.72 -13.12
N SER A 67 -8.82 -2.99 -13.80
CA SER A 67 -9.09 -2.52 -15.17
C SER A 67 -9.16 -0.99 -15.25
N PHE A 68 -9.79 -0.34 -14.26
CA PHE A 68 -9.85 1.11 -14.20
C PHE A 68 -8.47 1.75 -14.14
N LEU A 69 -7.60 1.29 -13.24
CA LEU A 69 -6.25 1.84 -13.09
C LEU A 69 -5.33 1.47 -14.25
N SER A 70 -5.52 0.31 -14.87
CA SER A 70 -4.76 -0.14 -16.05
C SER A 70 -4.95 0.75 -17.27
N ARG A 71 -5.96 1.62 -17.29
CA ARG A 71 -6.11 2.67 -18.31
C ARG A 71 -4.98 3.71 -18.26
N TYR A 72 -4.27 3.80 -17.14
CA TYR A 72 -3.33 4.88 -16.85
C TYR A 72 -1.90 4.41 -16.60
N THR A 73 -1.68 3.12 -16.46
CA THR A 73 -0.34 2.55 -16.26
C THR A 73 -0.23 1.15 -16.83
N GLU A 74 0.99 0.76 -17.16
CA GLU A 74 1.36 -0.65 -17.26
C GLU A 74 1.81 -1.13 -15.90
N TRP A 75 1.57 -2.41 -15.61
CA TRP A 75 1.93 -3.04 -14.36
C TRP A 75 3.11 -3.97 -14.53
N PHE A 76 3.94 -4.10 -13.51
CA PHE A 76 4.81 -5.24 -13.36
C PHE A 76 4.42 -6.03 -12.11
N PRO A 77 4.42 -7.37 -12.17
CA PRO A 77 4.15 -8.20 -11.00
C PRO A 77 5.13 -7.90 -9.88
N PHE A 78 4.62 -7.75 -8.67
CA PHE A 78 5.43 -7.49 -7.50
C PHE A 78 4.98 -8.36 -6.32
N ASP A 79 5.84 -9.29 -5.96
CA ASP A 79 5.60 -10.23 -4.87
C ASP A 79 6.18 -9.66 -3.57
N ASN A 80 5.28 -9.21 -2.68
CA ASN A 80 5.69 -8.56 -1.43
C ASN A 80 6.14 -9.60 -0.40
N LYS A 81 7.46 -9.77 -0.26
CA LYS A 81 8.12 -10.66 0.71
C LYS A 81 8.99 -9.86 1.68
N PRO A 82 8.38 -9.13 2.63
CA PRO A 82 9.13 -8.29 3.55
C PRO A 82 9.99 -9.12 4.49
N LYS A 83 11.03 -8.48 5.02
CA LYS A 83 11.83 -9.01 6.11
C LYS A 83 11.69 -8.13 7.34
N GLY A 84 11.63 -8.76 8.51
CA GLY A 84 11.64 -8.09 9.80
C GLY A 84 13.02 -8.15 10.43
N ILE A 85 13.48 -7.04 10.98
CA ILE A 85 14.64 -7.00 11.88
C ILE A 85 14.09 -7.01 13.29
N THR A 86 14.37 -8.06 14.05
CA THR A 86 13.80 -8.31 15.38
C THR A 86 14.91 -8.70 16.35
N GLU A 87 14.57 -8.83 17.62
CA GLU A 87 15.48 -9.40 18.65
C GLU A 87 15.91 -10.84 18.31
N LEU A 88 15.13 -11.55 17.48
CA LEU A 88 15.44 -12.92 17.01
C LEU A 88 16.32 -12.94 15.75
N GLY A 89 16.77 -11.78 15.26
CA GLY A 89 17.52 -11.61 14.02
C GLY A 89 16.66 -11.12 12.86
N THR A 90 17.21 -11.26 11.64
CA THR A 90 16.49 -10.94 10.40
C THR A 90 15.65 -12.12 9.97
N ILE A 91 14.34 -11.94 9.94
CA ILE A 91 13.37 -13.00 9.67
C ILE A 91 12.52 -12.69 8.45
N SER A 92 12.03 -13.74 7.78
CA SER A 92 11.06 -13.62 6.68
C SER A 92 9.65 -13.40 7.21
N LEU A 93 8.88 -12.54 6.55
CA LEU A 93 7.49 -12.23 6.89
C LEU A 93 6.56 -12.47 5.68
N PRO A 94 5.29 -12.79 5.92
CA PRO A 94 4.61 -13.04 7.20
C PRO A 94 5.15 -14.30 7.90
N TYR A 95 4.79 -14.49 9.18
CA TYR A 95 5.21 -15.66 9.96
C TYR A 95 4.78 -16.96 9.28
N SER A 96 5.74 -17.84 9.02
CA SER A 96 5.57 -19.02 8.16
C SER A 96 6.65 -20.07 8.45
N LYS A 97 6.61 -21.19 7.75
CA LYS A 97 7.68 -22.20 7.79
C LYS A 97 9.07 -21.59 7.49
N LYS A 98 9.12 -20.61 6.60
CA LYS A 98 10.39 -19.89 6.30
C LYS A 98 10.87 -19.11 7.51
N THR A 99 9.97 -18.43 8.22
CA THR A 99 10.31 -17.72 9.47
C THR A 99 10.81 -18.68 10.54
N VAL A 100 10.17 -19.85 10.66
CA VAL A 100 10.62 -20.91 11.59
C VAL A 100 12.03 -21.38 11.25
N LYS A 101 12.35 -21.54 9.96
CA LYS A 101 13.73 -21.86 9.51
C LYS A 101 14.74 -20.75 9.84
N ASP A 102 14.34 -19.49 9.65
CA ASP A 102 15.20 -18.35 9.97
C ASP A 102 15.52 -18.26 11.47
N ILE A 103 14.55 -18.58 12.33
CA ILE A 103 14.68 -18.53 13.81
C ILE A 103 15.25 -19.84 14.38
N GLY A 104 15.03 -20.97 13.73
CA GLY A 104 15.41 -22.32 14.19
C GLY A 104 14.39 -22.97 15.15
N ARG A 105 13.24 -22.32 15.42
CA ARG A 105 12.14 -22.86 16.22
C ARG A 105 10.80 -22.22 15.88
N GLU A 106 9.72 -22.87 16.27
CA GLU A 106 8.39 -22.26 16.22
C GLU A 106 8.20 -21.21 17.33
N LEU A 107 7.35 -20.23 17.08
CA LEU A 107 6.92 -19.24 18.04
C LEU A 107 5.46 -19.50 18.43
N THR A 108 5.14 -19.30 19.70
CA THR A 108 3.74 -19.21 20.16
C THR A 108 3.08 -17.95 19.62
N GLN A 109 1.74 -17.89 19.65
CA GLN A 109 1.01 -16.69 19.22
C GLN A 109 1.42 -15.45 20.03
N GLU A 110 1.69 -15.60 21.32
CA GLU A 110 2.16 -14.51 22.19
C GLU A 110 3.55 -14.03 21.78
N GLU A 111 4.46 -14.96 21.46
CA GLU A 111 5.79 -14.64 20.95
C GLU A 111 5.77 -13.97 19.60
N ILE A 112 4.87 -14.41 18.68
CA ILE A 112 4.67 -13.75 17.38
C ILE A 112 4.25 -12.29 17.59
N VAL A 113 3.28 -12.05 18.47
CA VAL A 113 2.87 -10.68 18.81
C VAL A 113 4.03 -9.91 19.41
N LYS A 114 4.72 -10.47 20.40
CA LYS A 114 5.82 -9.81 21.12
C LYS A 114 6.97 -9.41 20.19
N TYR A 115 7.48 -10.34 19.40
CA TYR A 115 8.72 -10.14 18.65
C TYR A 115 8.52 -9.54 17.26
N ILE A 116 7.30 -9.65 16.69
CA ILE A 116 7.07 -9.24 15.29
C ILE A 116 6.17 -8.00 15.21
N PHE A 117 5.09 -7.97 15.99
CA PHE A 117 4.04 -6.99 15.77
C PHE A 117 3.95 -5.87 16.81
N LYS A 118 4.35 -6.11 18.06
CA LYS A 118 4.17 -5.14 19.14
C LYS A 118 4.86 -3.82 18.83
N ASP A 119 6.17 -3.83 18.72
CA ASP A 119 6.97 -2.61 18.54
C ASP A 119 6.66 -1.90 17.22
N TYR A 120 6.44 -2.68 16.16
CA TYR A 120 5.98 -2.14 14.88
C TYR A 120 4.64 -1.43 15.02
N SER A 121 3.68 -2.03 15.70
CA SER A 121 2.35 -1.46 15.88
C SER A 121 2.39 -0.22 16.76
N GLU A 122 3.14 -0.24 17.86
CA GLU A 122 3.33 0.92 18.75
C GLU A 122 3.96 2.08 17.99
N LYS A 123 4.99 1.84 17.18
CA LYS A 123 5.60 2.85 16.31
C LYS A 123 4.61 3.41 15.28
N GLN A 124 3.80 2.54 14.67
CA GLN A 124 2.84 2.92 13.62
C GLN A 124 1.68 3.76 14.18
N TRP A 125 1.19 3.42 15.37
CA TRP A 125 0.02 4.06 15.97
C TRP A 125 0.38 5.15 16.98
N GLY A 126 1.61 5.23 17.43
CA GLY A 126 2.09 6.22 18.39
C GLY A 126 1.52 6.05 19.82
N VAL A 127 1.00 4.86 20.12
CA VAL A 127 0.42 4.51 21.44
C VAL A 127 0.87 3.12 21.87
N PRO A 128 0.87 2.79 23.19
CA PRO A 128 1.12 1.44 23.69
C PRO A 128 0.22 0.39 23.05
N PHE A 129 0.72 -0.83 22.88
CA PHE A 129 0.04 -1.90 22.14
C PHE A 129 -1.34 -2.27 22.73
N ASP A 130 -1.49 -2.22 24.04
CA ASP A 130 -2.74 -2.48 24.74
C ASP A 130 -3.83 -1.40 24.53
N GLN A 131 -3.41 -0.21 24.08
CA GLN A 131 -4.31 0.89 23.71
C GLN A 131 -4.72 0.85 22.22
N ILE A 132 -4.08 0.01 21.42
CA ILE A 132 -4.46 -0.16 20.01
C ILE A 132 -5.78 -0.93 19.91
N PRO A 133 -6.77 -0.43 19.14
CA PRO A 133 -8.05 -1.11 19.01
C PRO A 133 -7.92 -2.57 18.59
N LYS A 134 -8.66 -3.47 19.24
CA LYS A 134 -8.65 -4.91 18.90
C LYS A 134 -9.01 -5.20 17.44
N SER A 135 -9.82 -4.36 16.80
CA SER A 135 -10.09 -4.45 15.37
C SER A 135 -8.85 -4.34 14.48
N ILE A 136 -7.79 -3.73 15.00
CA ILE A 136 -6.49 -3.62 14.33
C ILE A 136 -5.61 -4.81 14.71
N THR A 137 -5.44 -5.07 16.01
CA THR A 137 -4.55 -6.15 16.48
C THR A 137 -5.04 -7.54 16.07
N ASN A 138 -6.34 -7.73 15.88
CA ASN A 138 -6.91 -8.98 15.35
C ASN A 138 -6.59 -9.23 13.87
N ARG A 139 -6.04 -8.24 13.16
CA ARG A 139 -5.57 -8.40 11.77
C ARG A 139 -4.15 -8.96 11.67
N ILE A 140 -3.49 -9.19 12.80
CA ILE A 140 -2.17 -9.83 12.82
C ILE A 140 -2.27 -11.18 12.12
N PRO A 141 -1.51 -11.40 11.03
CA PRO A 141 -1.58 -12.62 10.27
C PRO A 141 -1.27 -13.84 11.14
N LYS A 142 -2.13 -14.84 11.08
CA LYS A 142 -1.85 -16.16 11.67
C LYS A 142 -0.71 -16.82 10.90
N THR A 143 -0.08 -17.82 11.51
CA THR A 143 0.93 -18.64 10.86
C THR A 143 0.46 -19.12 9.49
N LYS A 144 1.24 -18.85 8.46
CA LYS A 144 1.00 -19.40 7.13
C LYS A 144 1.72 -20.73 6.97
N ASP A 145 0.95 -21.76 6.65
CA ASP A 145 1.49 -23.11 6.38
C ASP A 145 2.00 -23.18 4.94
N CYS A 146 2.99 -22.37 4.60
CA CYS A 146 3.65 -22.38 3.31
C CYS A 146 5.15 -22.10 3.45
N GLU A 147 5.92 -22.55 2.45
CA GLU A 147 7.39 -22.47 2.46
C GLU A 147 7.91 -21.07 2.13
N ASP A 148 7.20 -20.33 1.29
CA ASP A 148 7.62 -19.00 0.82
C ASP A 148 6.41 -18.06 0.61
N PRO A 149 5.76 -17.62 1.70
CA PRO A 149 4.55 -16.82 1.61
C PRO A 149 4.82 -15.41 1.06
N THR A 150 3.83 -14.88 0.37
CA THR A 150 3.74 -13.45 0.11
C THR A 150 2.87 -12.77 1.16
N TRP A 151 3.04 -11.46 1.36
CA TRP A 151 2.21 -10.72 2.32
C TRP A 151 0.72 -10.74 1.94
N TYR A 152 0.42 -10.67 0.63
CA TYR A 152 -0.94 -10.62 0.08
C TYR A 152 -1.34 -11.93 -0.62
N GLU A 153 -0.95 -13.06 -0.04
CA GLU A 153 -1.25 -14.37 -0.59
C GLU A 153 -2.74 -14.55 -0.93
N GLY A 154 -3.00 -15.13 -2.09
CA GLY A 154 -4.35 -15.38 -2.60
C GLY A 154 -4.97 -14.23 -3.37
N GLN A 155 -4.37 -13.04 -3.36
CA GLN A 155 -4.86 -11.93 -4.17
C GLN A 155 -4.45 -12.06 -5.64
N LYS A 156 -5.42 -11.86 -6.53
CA LYS A 156 -5.26 -12.04 -7.98
C LYS A 156 -4.24 -11.08 -8.58
N TYR A 157 -4.29 -9.83 -8.16
CA TYR A 157 -3.40 -8.77 -8.65
C TYR A 157 -2.51 -8.28 -7.52
N GLN A 158 -1.20 -8.42 -7.71
CA GLN A 158 -0.16 -7.87 -6.86
C GLN A 158 0.90 -7.28 -7.78
N CYS A 159 0.97 -5.96 -7.83
CA CYS A 159 1.81 -5.32 -8.84
C CYS A 159 2.17 -3.87 -8.45
N MET A 160 3.10 -3.31 -9.22
CA MET A 160 3.52 -1.92 -9.12
C MET A 160 3.37 -1.24 -10.47
N PRO A 161 3.03 0.06 -10.52
CA PRO A 161 3.01 0.81 -11.76
C PRO A 161 4.43 0.90 -12.34
N LYS A 162 4.59 0.54 -13.60
CA LYS A 162 5.90 0.41 -14.26
C LYS A 162 6.71 1.71 -14.27
N GLU A 163 6.04 2.84 -14.43
CA GLU A 163 6.66 4.17 -14.44
C GLU A 163 6.53 4.90 -13.10
N GLY A 164 5.99 4.25 -12.07
CA GLY A 164 5.69 4.84 -10.76
C GLY A 164 4.27 5.40 -10.66
N TYR A 165 3.86 5.65 -9.43
CA TYR A 165 2.52 6.18 -9.12
C TYR A 165 2.35 7.61 -9.61
N THR A 166 3.34 8.46 -9.43
CA THR A 166 3.25 9.86 -9.88
C THR A 166 2.97 9.96 -11.37
N LYS A 167 3.62 9.14 -12.19
CA LYS A 167 3.35 9.07 -13.63
C LYS A 167 1.94 8.57 -13.93
N MET A 168 1.45 7.61 -13.19
CA MET A 168 0.06 7.16 -13.31
C MET A 168 -0.91 8.31 -12.99
N PHE A 169 -0.69 9.05 -11.90
CA PHE A 169 -1.51 10.21 -11.56
C PHE A 169 -1.45 11.33 -12.59
N GLU A 170 -0.29 11.61 -13.18
CA GLU A 170 -0.17 12.58 -14.28
C GLU A 170 -1.07 12.21 -15.46
N LYS A 171 -1.13 10.91 -15.81
CA LYS A 171 -2.01 10.40 -16.86
C LYS A 171 -3.49 10.49 -16.47
N MET A 172 -3.83 10.15 -15.21
CA MET A 172 -5.19 10.24 -14.65
C MET A 172 -5.72 11.68 -14.68
N LEU A 173 -4.88 12.66 -14.40
CA LEU A 173 -5.23 14.08 -14.29
C LEU A 173 -5.27 14.81 -15.64
N LYS A 174 -5.01 14.14 -16.76
CA LYS A 174 -5.00 14.79 -18.07
C LYS A 174 -6.31 15.53 -18.36
N GLY A 175 -6.19 16.87 -18.47
CA GLY A 175 -7.34 17.76 -18.70
C GLY A 175 -8.24 17.96 -17.45
N ILE A 176 -7.72 17.75 -16.26
CA ILE A 176 -8.30 18.14 -14.97
C ILE A 176 -7.36 19.19 -14.35
N LYS A 177 -7.92 20.27 -13.83
CA LYS A 177 -7.15 21.31 -13.16
C LYS A 177 -6.87 20.92 -11.71
N VAL A 178 -5.61 21.02 -11.29
CA VAL A 178 -5.13 20.91 -9.91
C VAL A 178 -4.54 22.23 -9.49
#